data_33ff32b301b4e46bcbeb6589c4e12c22
#
_entry.id   33ff32b301b4e46bcbeb6589c4e12c22
#
_cell.length_a   1.000
_cell.length_b   1.000
_cell.length_c   1.000
_cell.angle_alpha   90.00
_cell.angle_beta   90.00
_cell.angle_gamma   90.00
#
_symmetry.space_group_name_H-M   'P 1'
#
loop_
_entity.id
_entity.type
_entity.pdbx_description
1 polymer ?
#
loop_
_entity_poly.entity_id
_entity_poly.type
_entity_poly.pdbx_seq_one_letter_code
_entity_poly.pdbx_strand_id
1 'polypeptide(L)'
;MPKLSRLSSTQLIAAAFTALIVLGTFLLMLPAASKAGTVTNFFDALFTATSAVTVTGLTTVDSATHWSSTGHVILALLIQIGGFGIIGFATLVGYLIEGRISLKNRISATSESSATKQPDVKTLLKNIAQLMLFFQLALFLFLLVRFFFEYDYSFDKALAHGGFHAISAFNQAGFTLYTDSLMGFAGDIGIIGPVLLISTLAGFGFPVLAEMRDRLKLRIYALVGRAADYSMPSQWSLNSRIILYSSLVLLIIGAIGIAVSEWYNPRTLGAMDPLQKIISSLFASSMPRSTGLQTIDTGAMYTSTWLGIDILMFIGGASASTAGGIKIGTAVVLLYIVYTEIRGESAVNVGNRRLPRSMQRQALTIVTLYLFVTIGAIFLLRFTTNFTLDELLFEVISAAGTVGLSTGITPDLPDHAKFLLSLLMLFGRLGPIVVATSLALRKTKRHYEFPKERPLIG
;
A
#
# COMPACT_ATOMS: atom_id res chain seq x y z
N MET A 1 34.40 0.31 6.11
CA MET A 1 32.97 -0.04 6.17
C MET A 1 32.75 -1.55 6.44
N PRO A 2 33.31 -2.15 7.48
CA PRO A 2 33.27 -3.62 7.66
C PRO A 2 32.07 -4.15 8.46
N LYS A 3 31.17 -3.29 9.01
CA LYS A 3 30.04 -3.77 9.84
C LYS A 3 28.73 -4.06 9.06
N LEU A 4 28.52 -3.45 7.90
CA LEU A 4 27.29 -3.64 7.10
C LEU A 4 27.20 -5.01 6.41
N SER A 5 28.33 -5.67 6.14
CA SER A 5 28.38 -7.01 5.55
C SER A 5 27.91 -8.14 6.48
N ARG A 6 27.63 -7.85 7.76
CA ARG A 6 27.12 -8.82 8.76
C ARG A 6 25.62 -8.81 8.93
N LEU A 7 24.92 -7.80 8.38
CA LEU A 7 23.47 -7.69 8.48
C LEU A 7 22.77 -8.68 7.54
N SER A 8 21.69 -9.26 7.99
CA SER A 8 20.80 -10.03 7.11
C SER A 8 20.11 -9.09 6.11
N SER A 9 19.68 -9.64 4.96
CA SER A 9 18.97 -8.84 3.94
C SER A 9 17.74 -8.12 4.52
N THR A 10 17.03 -8.76 5.46
CA THR A 10 15.86 -8.16 6.14
C THR A 10 16.25 -7.01 7.06
N GLN A 11 17.37 -7.14 7.80
CA GLN A 11 17.89 -6.07 8.66
C GLN A 11 18.39 -4.88 7.82
N LEU A 12 18.99 -5.15 6.67
CA LEU A 12 19.45 -4.10 5.75
C LEU A 12 18.28 -3.28 5.21
N ILE A 13 17.19 -3.94 4.83
CA ILE A 13 15.97 -3.27 4.37
C ILE A 13 15.38 -2.39 5.47
N ALA A 14 15.20 -2.93 6.67
CA ALA A 14 14.67 -2.18 7.81
C ALA A 14 15.54 -0.97 8.14
N ALA A 15 16.87 -1.15 8.18
CA ALA A 15 17.81 -0.06 8.44
C ALA A 15 17.75 1.03 7.36
N ALA A 16 17.61 0.66 6.08
CA ALA A 16 17.53 1.61 4.99
C ALA A 16 16.22 2.42 5.01
N PHE A 17 15.08 1.79 5.31
CA PHE A 17 13.82 2.51 5.52
C PHE A 17 13.91 3.47 6.70
N THR A 18 14.45 3.02 7.83
CA THR A 18 14.66 3.88 9.01
C THR A 18 15.60 5.06 8.71
N ALA A 19 16.69 4.82 7.98
CA ALA A 19 17.60 5.89 7.59
C ALA A 19 16.92 6.91 6.67
N LEU A 20 16.08 6.45 5.74
CA LEU A 20 15.32 7.34 4.85
C LEU A 20 14.27 8.15 5.62
N ILE A 21 13.60 7.56 6.62
CA ILE A 21 12.67 8.26 7.50
C ILE A 21 13.39 9.34 8.30
N VAL A 22 14.53 9.02 8.92
CA VAL A 22 15.35 9.98 9.68
C VAL A 22 15.80 11.13 8.78
N LEU A 23 16.32 10.83 7.58
CA LEU A 23 16.70 11.85 6.60
C LEU A 23 15.51 12.73 6.21
N GLY A 24 14.36 12.11 5.90
CA GLY A 24 13.12 12.83 5.56
C GLY A 24 12.64 13.73 6.69
N THR A 25 12.72 13.26 7.94
CA THR A 25 12.38 14.06 9.13
C THR A 25 13.21 15.33 9.20
N PHE A 26 14.55 15.21 9.08
CA PHE A 26 15.42 16.39 9.10
C PHE A 26 15.16 17.33 7.92
N LEU A 27 14.90 16.83 6.73
CA LEU A 27 14.58 17.66 5.56
C LEU A 27 13.25 18.41 5.75
N LEU A 28 12.23 17.77 6.33
CA LEU A 28 10.93 18.40 6.60
C LEU A 28 10.97 19.37 7.79
N MET A 29 11.93 19.25 8.71
CA MET A 29 12.16 20.23 9.77
C MET A 29 12.83 21.51 9.28
N LEU A 30 13.40 21.55 8.08
CA LEU A 30 14.02 22.77 7.55
C LEU A 30 12.97 23.88 7.43
N PRO A 31 13.28 25.14 7.82
CA PRO A 31 12.37 26.27 7.64
C PRO A 31 11.91 26.46 6.19
N ALA A 32 12.76 26.12 5.21
CA ALA A 32 12.43 26.15 3.79
C ALA A 32 11.33 25.18 3.39
N ALA A 33 11.11 24.09 4.14
CA ALA A 33 10.08 23.12 3.87
C ALA A 33 8.69 23.57 4.35
N SER A 34 8.63 24.47 5.34
CA SER A 34 7.39 25.04 5.87
C SER A 34 7.00 26.32 5.12
N LYS A 35 5.70 26.51 4.85
CA LYS A 35 5.16 27.73 4.23
C LYS A 35 5.30 28.96 5.14
N ALA A 36 5.25 28.73 6.47
CA ALA A 36 5.44 29.77 7.46
C ALA A 36 6.93 30.17 7.64
N GLY A 37 7.87 29.45 7.03
CA GLY A 37 9.31 29.67 7.21
C GLY A 37 9.83 29.32 8.61
N THR A 38 9.07 28.56 9.39
CA THR A 38 9.41 28.11 10.75
C THR A 38 9.78 26.64 10.77
N VAL A 39 10.55 26.25 11.79
CA VAL A 39 10.89 24.83 12.02
C VAL A 39 9.63 24.07 12.42
N THR A 40 9.28 23.01 11.68
CA THR A 40 8.17 22.12 12.01
C THR A 40 8.52 21.28 13.26
N ASN A 41 7.52 20.99 14.10
CA ASN A 41 7.69 20.15 15.29
C ASN A 41 8.28 18.78 14.88
N PHE A 42 9.19 18.27 15.71
CA PHE A 42 9.87 17.00 15.45
C PHE A 42 8.91 15.83 15.25
N PHE A 43 7.88 15.69 16.09
CA PHE A 43 6.92 14.59 15.97
C PHE A 43 6.04 14.71 14.73
N ASP A 44 5.67 15.91 14.32
CA ASP A 44 4.91 16.13 13.08
C ASP A 44 5.76 15.87 11.84
N ALA A 45 7.02 16.30 11.85
CA ALA A 45 7.97 16.02 10.78
C ALA A 45 8.31 14.52 10.68
N LEU A 46 8.51 13.84 11.82
CA LEU A 46 8.75 12.39 11.89
C LEU A 46 7.55 11.60 11.38
N PHE A 47 6.35 11.95 11.82
CA PHE A 47 5.11 11.31 11.41
C PHE A 47 4.90 11.46 9.89
N THR A 48 5.02 12.69 9.40
CA THR A 48 4.83 12.98 7.95
C THR A 48 5.92 12.31 7.10
N ALA A 49 7.19 12.34 7.53
CA ALA A 49 8.28 11.64 6.84
C ALA A 49 8.05 10.13 6.82
N THR A 50 7.63 9.55 7.96
CA THR A 50 7.30 8.13 8.04
C THR A 50 6.14 7.79 7.12
N SER A 51 5.06 8.57 7.17
CA SER A 51 3.88 8.40 6.32
C SER A 51 4.23 8.48 4.82
N ALA A 52 5.09 9.43 4.42
CA ALA A 52 5.53 9.58 3.04
C ALA A 52 6.42 8.40 2.57
N VAL A 53 7.41 7.99 3.38
CA VAL A 53 8.33 6.88 3.06
C VAL A 53 7.62 5.53 3.07
N THR A 54 6.70 5.31 4.00
CA THR A 54 5.90 4.08 4.06
C THR A 54 4.72 4.10 3.09
N VAL A 55 4.49 5.26 2.45
CA VAL A 55 3.39 5.48 1.50
C VAL A 55 2.04 5.21 2.19
N THR A 56 1.85 5.80 3.36
CA THR A 56 0.65 5.62 4.17
C THR A 56 -0.41 6.69 3.88
N GLY A 57 -0.04 7.98 3.97
CA GLY A 57 -0.97 9.09 3.70
C GLY A 57 -1.62 9.73 4.93
N LEU A 58 -1.42 9.18 6.14
CA LEU A 58 -1.83 9.85 7.37
C LEU A 58 -1.00 11.12 7.58
N THR A 59 -1.63 12.21 8.02
CA THR A 59 -1.00 13.50 8.23
C THR A 59 -1.45 14.11 9.55
N THR A 60 -0.51 14.69 10.30
CA THR A 60 -0.79 15.44 11.52
C THR A 60 -0.92 16.95 11.25
N VAL A 61 -0.47 17.39 10.09
CA VAL A 61 -0.58 18.76 9.59
C VAL A 61 -1.18 18.73 8.18
N ASP A 62 -1.96 19.74 7.82
CA ASP A 62 -2.55 19.82 6.49
C ASP A 62 -1.45 20.02 5.43
N SER A 63 -1.38 19.06 4.50
CA SER A 63 -0.35 19.04 3.47
C SER A 63 -0.44 20.19 2.49
N ALA A 64 -1.63 20.76 2.26
CA ALA A 64 -1.85 21.87 1.34
C ALA A 64 -1.41 23.23 1.91
N THR A 65 -1.60 23.43 3.22
CA THR A 65 -1.40 24.72 3.86
C THR A 65 -0.12 24.82 4.65
N HIS A 66 0.40 23.72 5.20
CA HIS A 66 1.61 23.71 6.05
C HIS A 66 2.90 23.70 5.23
N TRP A 67 3.00 22.87 4.19
CA TRP A 67 4.23 22.68 3.43
C TRP A 67 4.40 23.73 2.33
N SER A 68 5.62 24.21 2.14
CA SER A 68 6.02 25.03 1.01
C SER A 68 6.17 24.20 -0.27
N SER A 69 6.41 24.83 -1.42
CA SER A 69 6.76 24.11 -2.66
C SER A 69 7.98 23.22 -2.48
N THR A 70 8.98 23.63 -1.69
CA THR A 70 10.14 22.80 -1.33
C THR A 70 9.70 21.59 -0.49
N GLY A 71 8.82 21.79 0.49
CA GLY A 71 8.24 20.69 1.29
C GLY A 71 7.47 19.68 0.43
N HIS A 72 6.67 20.14 -0.52
CA HIS A 72 5.96 19.27 -1.46
C HIS A 72 6.91 18.45 -2.35
N VAL A 73 8.01 19.04 -2.81
CA VAL A 73 9.04 18.31 -3.57
C VAL A 73 9.71 17.25 -2.70
N ILE A 74 10.06 17.57 -1.44
CA ILE A 74 10.62 16.60 -0.49
C ILE A 74 9.62 15.45 -0.28
N LEU A 75 8.35 15.74 -0.03
CA LEU A 75 7.30 14.72 0.12
C LEU A 75 7.19 13.84 -1.13
N ALA A 76 7.13 14.43 -2.32
CA ALA A 76 7.06 13.69 -3.57
C ALA A 76 8.26 12.76 -3.78
N LEU A 77 9.47 13.19 -3.41
CA LEU A 77 10.68 12.35 -3.48
C LEU A 77 10.64 11.21 -2.47
N LEU A 78 10.23 11.47 -1.22
CA LEU A 78 10.08 10.43 -0.20
C LEU A 78 9.05 9.39 -0.61
N ILE A 79 7.89 9.83 -1.13
CA ILE A 79 6.83 8.97 -1.68
C ILE A 79 7.37 8.14 -2.85
N GLN A 80 8.08 8.77 -3.78
CA GLN A 80 8.61 8.08 -4.96
C GLN A 80 9.62 6.99 -4.59
N ILE A 81 10.54 7.27 -3.65
CA ILE A 81 11.52 6.29 -3.17
C ILE A 81 10.81 5.16 -2.40
N GLY A 82 9.90 5.51 -1.50
CA GLY A 82 9.11 4.53 -0.73
C GLY A 82 8.23 3.64 -1.60
N GLY A 83 7.68 4.21 -2.69
CA GLY A 83 6.78 3.53 -3.62
C GLY A 83 7.42 2.48 -4.52
N PHE A 84 8.77 2.40 -4.61
CA PHE A 84 9.45 1.30 -5.29
C PHE A 84 9.11 -0.09 -4.73
N GLY A 85 8.38 -0.11 -3.62
CA GLY A 85 8.04 -1.34 -2.91
C GLY A 85 9.24 -1.95 -2.20
N ILE A 86 8.98 -2.89 -1.30
CA ILE A 86 10.02 -3.52 -0.47
C ILE A 86 11.05 -4.23 -1.34
N ILE A 87 10.61 -4.93 -2.39
CA ILE A 87 11.49 -5.72 -3.27
C ILE A 87 12.37 -4.81 -4.12
N GLY A 88 11.77 -3.80 -4.76
CA GLY A 88 12.52 -2.84 -5.57
C GLY A 88 13.54 -2.08 -4.74
N PHE A 89 13.13 -1.58 -3.57
CA PHE A 89 13.98 -0.85 -2.64
C PHE A 89 15.09 -1.74 -2.06
N ALA A 90 14.77 -2.96 -1.61
CA ALA A 90 15.75 -3.94 -1.13
C ALA A 90 16.81 -4.28 -2.18
N THR A 91 16.36 -4.43 -3.42
CA THR A 91 17.21 -4.74 -4.55
C THR A 91 18.11 -3.56 -4.92
N LEU A 92 17.58 -2.34 -4.90
CA LEU A 92 18.31 -1.10 -5.13
C LEU A 92 19.41 -0.91 -4.07
N VAL A 93 19.04 -1.02 -2.79
CA VAL A 93 19.98 -0.88 -1.66
C VAL A 93 21.06 -1.96 -1.71
N GLY A 94 20.69 -3.23 -1.98
CA GLY A 94 21.65 -4.32 -2.15
C GLY A 94 22.63 -4.06 -3.30
N TYR A 95 22.14 -3.52 -4.42
CA TYR A 95 23.00 -3.15 -5.57
C TYR A 95 23.97 -2.01 -5.24
N LEU A 96 23.50 -0.97 -4.52
CA LEU A 96 24.33 0.18 -4.13
C LEU A 96 25.43 -0.19 -3.12
N ILE A 97 25.16 -1.13 -2.20
CA ILE A 97 26.09 -1.50 -1.12
C ILE A 97 27.11 -2.56 -1.58
N GLU A 98 26.67 -3.59 -2.31
CA GLU A 98 27.51 -4.73 -2.65
C GLU A 98 28.15 -4.62 -4.03
N GLY A 99 27.75 -3.65 -4.87
CA GLY A 99 28.20 -3.50 -6.27
C GLY A 99 27.93 -4.75 -7.15
N ARG A 100 27.59 -5.87 -6.53
CA ARG A 100 27.17 -7.14 -7.12
C ARG A 100 26.09 -7.76 -6.22
N ILE A 101 25.02 -8.23 -6.81
CA ILE A 101 23.91 -8.79 -6.05
C ILE A 101 24.27 -10.20 -5.60
N SER A 102 24.29 -10.42 -4.28
CA SER A 102 24.47 -11.73 -3.69
C SER A 102 23.39 -12.71 -4.20
N LEU A 103 23.78 -13.94 -4.51
CA LEU A 103 22.90 -15.03 -4.95
C LEU A 103 21.71 -15.22 -3.99
N LYS A 104 21.90 -14.92 -2.70
CA LYS A 104 20.91 -15.01 -1.62
C LYS A 104 19.78 -13.96 -1.74
N ASN A 105 20.11 -12.74 -2.19
CA ASN A 105 19.12 -11.68 -2.44
C ASN A 105 18.34 -11.94 -3.73
N ARG A 106 18.96 -12.61 -4.72
CA ARG A 106 18.26 -13.09 -5.94
C ARG A 106 17.17 -14.12 -5.58
N ILE A 107 17.46 -15.05 -4.67
CA ILE A 107 16.51 -16.10 -4.24
C ILE A 107 15.32 -15.48 -3.46
N SER A 108 15.56 -14.47 -2.63
CA SER A 108 14.48 -13.79 -1.89
C SER A 108 13.55 -12.99 -2.80
N ALA A 109 14.09 -12.30 -3.81
CA ALA A 109 13.31 -11.58 -4.81
C ALA A 109 12.52 -12.53 -5.74
N THR A 110 13.03 -13.75 -5.99
CA THR A 110 12.36 -14.75 -6.83
C THR A 110 11.34 -15.60 -6.10
N SER A 111 11.41 -15.71 -4.77
CA SER A 111 10.40 -16.45 -3.99
C SER A 111 9.01 -15.80 -4.04
N GLU A 112 8.93 -14.51 -4.36
CA GLU A 112 7.67 -13.79 -4.55
C GLU A 112 7.24 -13.66 -6.03
N SER A 113 8.12 -13.98 -6.99
CA SER A 113 7.79 -14.01 -8.41
C SER A 113 7.74 -15.45 -8.94
N SER A 114 6.56 -15.85 -9.43
CA SER A 114 6.32 -17.19 -10.01
C SER A 114 6.97 -17.42 -11.39
N ALA A 115 8.01 -16.67 -11.75
CA ALA A 115 8.60 -16.70 -13.07
C ALA A 115 9.62 -17.88 -13.23
N THR A 116 9.39 -18.71 -14.21
CA THR A 116 10.21 -19.88 -14.56
C THR A 116 11.59 -19.56 -15.15
N LYS A 117 11.87 -18.30 -15.51
CA LYS A 117 13.20 -17.77 -15.86
C LYS A 117 13.48 -16.58 -14.97
N GLN A 118 14.52 -16.67 -14.14
CA GLN A 118 14.96 -15.61 -13.25
C GLN A 118 15.48 -14.41 -14.07
N PRO A 119 14.78 -13.27 -14.11
CA PRO A 119 15.31 -12.08 -14.77
C PRO A 119 16.54 -11.59 -13.99
N ASP A 120 17.50 -11.06 -14.71
CA ASP A 120 18.60 -10.32 -14.08
C ASP A 120 18.01 -9.17 -13.27
N VAL A 121 18.59 -8.93 -12.10
CA VAL A 121 18.08 -7.92 -11.15
C VAL A 121 18.02 -6.52 -11.76
N LYS A 122 18.98 -6.16 -12.62
CA LYS A 122 18.93 -4.90 -13.39
C LYS A 122 17.68 -4.84 -14.27
N THR A 123 17.34 -5.94 -14.91
CA THR A 123 16.15 -6.05 -15.76
C THR A 123 14.88 -5.94 -14.93
N LEU A 124 14.85 -6.54 -13.73
CA LEU A 124 13.71 -6.41 -12.81
C LEU A 124 13.49 -4.96 -12.38
N LEU A 125 14.54 -4.29 -11.89
CA LEU A 125 14.49 -2.87 -11.49
C LEU A 125 14.09 -1.97 -12.66
N LYS A 126 14.65 -2.19 -13.84
CA LYS A 126 14.31 -1.45 -15.05
C LYS A 126 12.83 -1.61 -15.40
N ASN A 127 12.32 -2.84 -15.34
CA ASN A 127 10.91 -3.12 -15.66
C ASN A 127 9.96 -2.46 -14.64
N ILE A 128 10.30 -2.51 -13.34
CA ILE A 128 9.53 -1.83 -12.29
C ILE A 128 9.51 -0.33 -12.54
N ALA A 129 10.70 0.29 -12.73
CA ALA A 129 10.82 1.71 -12.98
C ALA A 129 10.08 2.16 -14.25
N GLN A 130 10.16 1.38 -15.33
CA GLN A 130 9.43 1.67 -16.57
C GLN A 130 7.91 1.60 -16.41
N LEU A 131 7.39 0.60 -15.68
CA LEU A 131 5.96 0.50 -15.41
C LEU A 131 5.48 1.66 -14.54
N MET A 132 6.21 1.98 -13.46
CA MET A 132 5.91 3.14 -12.61
C MET A 132 5.85 4.43 -13.43
N LEU A 133 6.92 4.71 -14.15
CA LEU A 133 7.03 5.95 -14.93
C LEU A 133 5.96 6.03 -16.01
N PHE A 134 5.63 4.93 -16.68
CA PHE A 134 4.58 4.89 -17.70
C PHE A 134 3.21 5.29 -17.14
N PHE A 135 2.78 4.66 -16.02
CA PHE A 135 1.48 4.95 -15.44
C PHE A 135 1.43 6.33 -14.78
N GLN A 136 2.52 6.75 -14.10
CA GLN A 136 2.61 8.08 -13.52
C GLN A 136 2.58 9.16 -14.59
N LEU A 137 3.34 8.99 -15.69
CA LEU A 137 3.36 9.97 -16.78
C LEU A 137 2.01 10.04 -17.50
N ALA A 138 1.35 8.90 -17.72
CA ALA A 138 0.02 8.87 -18.32
C ALA A 138 -1.00 9.63 -17.46
N LEU A 139 -1.02 9.37 -16.14
CA LEU A 139 -1.91 10.09 -15.23
C LEU A 139 -1.55 11.57 -15.12
N PHE A 140 -0.25 11.88 -15.03
CA PHE A 140 0.24 13.26 -14.97
C PHE A 140 -0.22 14.08 -16.18
N LEU A 141 0.01 13.58 -17.40
CA LEU A 141 -0.39 14.28 -18.60
C LEU A 141 -1.91 14.49 -18.69
N PHE A 142 -2.66 13.48 -18.27
CA PHE A 142 -4.12 13.58 -18.22
C PHE A 142 -4.60 14.64 -17.23
N LEU A 143 -4.07 14.62 -15.98
CA LEU A 143 -4.42 15.59 -14.96
C LEU A 143 -3.94 17.00 -15.30
N LEU A 144 -2.74 17.14 -15.91
CA LEU A 144 -2.21 18.42 -16.38
C LEU A 144 -3.17 19.09 -17.36
N VAL A 145 -3.62 18.34 -18.39
CA VAL A 145 -4.57 18.84 -19.38
C VAL A 145 -5.89 19.22 -18.72
N ARG A 146 -6.41 18.36 -17.82
CA ARG A 146 -7.68 18.60 -17.15
C ARG A 146 -7.62 19.83 -16.23
N PHE A 147 -6.59 19.98 -15.41
CA PHE A 147 -6.43 21.13 -14.53
C PHE A 147 -6.21 22.43 -15.31
N PHE A 148 -5.51 22.38 -16.43
CA PHE A 148 -5.24 23.57 -17.22
C PHE A 148 -6.47 24.05 -18.00
N PHE A 149 -7.20 23.15 -18.68
CA PHE A 149 -8.30 23.52 -19.57
C PHE A 149 -9.68 23.62 -18.90
N GLU A 150 -9.94 22.82 -17.86
CA GLU A 150 -11.27 22.77 -17.23
C GLU A 150 -11.33 23.54 -15.91
N TYR A 151 -10.20 23.64 -15.20
CA TYR A 151 -10.12 24.31 -13.92
C TYR A 151 -9.37 25.64 -13.97
N ASP A 152 -8.99 26.11 -15.15
CA ASP A 152 -8.31 27.39 -15.39
C ASP A 152 -7.08 27.61 -14.48
N TYR A 153 -6.35 26.52 -14.12
CA TYR A 153 -5.12 26.65 -13.35
C TYR A 153 -4.02 27.23 -14.22
N SER A 154 -3.17 28.10 -13.65
CA SER A 154 -1.94 28.47 -14.31
C SER A 154 -1.11 27.23 -14.64
N PHE A 155 -0.31 27.29 -15.71
CA PHE A 155 0.50 26.15 -16.14
C PHE A 155 1.37 25.58 -15.01
N ASP A 156 2.01 26.45 -14.21
CA ASP A 156 2.85 26.05 -13.07
C ASP A 156 2.04 25.30 -12.00
N LYS A 157 0.83 25.81 -11.69
CA LYS A 157 -0.08 25.16 -10.72
C LYS A 157 -0.57 23.81 -11.25
N ALA A 158 -0.98 23.75 -12.51
CA ALA A 158 -1.44 22.51 -13.16
C ALA A 158 -0.31 21.46 -13.20
N LEU A 159 0.94 21.88 -13.49
CA LEU A 159 2.14 21.05 -13.48
C LEU A 159 2.39 20.46 -12.08
N ALA A 160 2.40 21.32 -11.05
CA ALA A 160 2.66 20.90 -9.66
C ALA A 160 1.57 19.96 -9.15
N HIS A 161 0.29 20.31 -9.30
CA HIS A 161 -0.83 19.49 -8.85
C HIS A 161 -0.94 18.18 -9.63
N GLY A 162 -0.85 18.23 -10.97
CA GLY A 162 -0.88 17.02 -11.80
C GLY A 162 0.26 16.05 -11.48
N GLY A 163 1.49 16.59 -11.33
CA GLY A 163 2.67 15.78 -11.00
C GLY A 163 2.59 15.15 -9.61
N PHE A 164 2.25 15.93 -8.59
CA PHE A 164 2.14 15.44 -7.21
C PHE A 164 1.06 14.37 -7.09
N HIS A 165 -0.14 14.61 -7.63
CA HIS A 165 -1.24 13.65 -7.54
C HIS A 165 -0.98 12.37 -8.37
N ALA A 166 -0.29 12.46 -9.50
CA ALA A 166 0.12 11.29 -10.28
C ALA A 166 1.12 10.40 -9.50
N ILE A 167 2.09 11.03 -8.81
CA ILE A 167 3.04 10.33 -7.93
C ILE A 167 2.29 9.70 -6.74
N SER A 168 1.44 10.49 -6.06
CA SER A 168 0.69 10.03 -4.88
C SER A 168 -0.26 8.88 -5.22
N ALA A 169 -1.06 8.99 -6.28
CA ALA A 169 -2.04 7.99 -6.66
C ALA A 169 -1.41 6.67 -7.10
N PHE A 170 -0.36 6.69 -7.94
CA PHE A 170 0.29 5.46 -8.39
C PHE A 170 1.06 4.77 -7.26
N ASN A 171 1.77 5.54 -6.44
CA ASN A 171 2.48 4.97 -5.28
C ASN A 171 1.53 4.59 -4.14
N GLN A 172 0.24 4.94 -4.24
CA GLN A 172 -0.77 4.71 -3.21
C GLN A 172 -0.41 5.42 -1.89
N ALA A 173 -0.02 6.71 -1.99
CA ALA A 173 0.51 7.47 -0.87
C ALA A 173 -0.54 8.27 -0.10
N GLY A 174 -1.71 8.56 -0.68
CA GLY A 174 -2.81 9.27 -0.02
C GLY A 174 -2.60 10.78 0.20
N PHE A 175 -1.41 11.30 -0.08
CA PHE A 175 -1.13 12.73 0.04
C PHE A 175 -1.77 13.53 -1.09
N THR A 176 -2.32 14.70 -0.74
CA THR A 176 -2.90 15.64 -1.69
C THR A 176 -2.39 17.06 -1.43
N LEU A 177 -2.52 17.93 -2.43
CA LEU A 177 -2.29 19.37 -2.31
C LEU A 177 -3.59 20.15 -2.06
N TYR A 178 -4.63 19.45 -1.57
CA TYR A 178 -5.92 20.01 -1.19
C TYR A 178 -6.22 19.64 0.27
N THR A 179 -6.80 20.56 1.01
CA THR A 179 -7.16 20.38 2.43
C THR A 179 -8.25 19.32 2.60
N ASP A 180 -9.16 19.24 1.64
CA ASP A 180 -10.29 18.30 1.61
C ASP A 180 -10.02 17.04 0.77
N SER A 181 -8.75 16.67 0.56
CA SER A 181 -8.37 15.57 -0.31
C SER A 181 -8.89 15.77 -1.75
N LEU A 182 -9.66 14.83 -2.29
CA LEU A 182 -10.29 14.92 -3.61
C LEU A 182 -11.81 15.13 -3.51
N MET A 183 -12.34 15.56 -2.34
CA MET A 183 -13.79 15.77 -2.15
C MET A 183 -14.34 16.86 -3.06
N GLY A 184 -13.57 17.94 -3.29
CA GLY A 184 -13.92 18.97 -4.24
C GLY A 184 -14.08 18.51 -5.70
N PHE A 185 -13.54 17.32 -6.03
CA PHE A 185 -13.64 16.72 -7.37
C PHE A 185 -14.58 15.50 -7.42
N ALA A 186 -15.34 15.21 -6.38
CA ALA A 186 -16.21 14.02 -6.29
C ALA A 186 -17.22 13.91 -7.45
N GLY A 187 -17.62 15.04 -8.04
CA GLY A 187 -18.49 15.13 -9.23
C GLY A 187 -17.78 14.96 -10.56
N ASP A 188 -16.43 15.03 -10.60
CA ASP A 188 -15.68 15.01 -11.85
C ASP A 188 -15.09 13.62 -12.15
N ILE A 189 -15.81 12.87 -12.99
CA ILE A 189 -15.37 11.54 -13.46
C ILE A 189 -14.02 11.63 -14.19
N GLY A 190 -13.73 12.78 -14.83
CA GLY A 190 -12.46 13.00 -15.55
C GLY A 190 -11.25 13.05 -14.62
N ILE A 191 -11.41 13.42 -13.34
CA ILE A 191 -10.32 13.38 -12.34
C ILE A 191 -10.39 12.08 -11.56
N ILE A 192 -11.56 11.76 -11.00
CA ILE A 192 -11.73 10.61 -10.08
C ILE A 192 -11.54 9.28 -10.80
N GLY A 193 -12.04 9.15 -12.06
CA GLY A 193 -11.93 7.92 -12.84
C GLY A 193 -10.50 7.46 -13.11
N PRO A 194 -9.64 8.29 -13.71
CA PRO A 194 -8.23 7.96 -13.94
C PRO A 194 -7.44 7.71 -12.66
N VAL A 195 -7.69 8.48 -11.58
CA VAL A 195 -7.06 8.27 -10.27
C VAL A 195 -7.47 6.91 -9.71
N LEU A 196 -8.77 6.56 -9.73
CA LEU A 196 -9.29 5.25 -9.31
C LEU A 196 -8.66 4.11 -10.13
N LEU A 197 -8.60 4.26 -11.45
CA LEU A 197 -8.04 3.24 -12.34
C LEU A 197 -6.55 2.99 -12.03
N ILE A 198 -5.75 4.07 -11.98
CA ILE A 198 -4.30 3.95 -11.81
C ILE A 198 -3.95 3.44 -10.41
N SER A 199 -4.61 3.91 -9.35
CA SER A 199 -4.39 3.39 -7.99
C SER A 199 -4.80 1.93 -7.85
N THR A 200 -5.92 1.52 -8.46
CA THR A 200 -6.34 0.11 -8.47
C THR A 200 -5.34 -0.77 -9.23
N LEU A 201 -4.84 -0.33 -10.38
CA LEU A 201 -3.81 -1.04 -11.14
C LEU A 201 -2.50 -1.17 -10.34
N ALA A 202 -2.05 -0.11 -9.68
CA ALA A 202 -0.87 -0.15 -8.81
C ALA A 202 -1.02 -1.17 -7.67
N GLY A 203 -2.23 -1.32 -7.13
CA GLY A 203 -2.57 -2.31 -6.11
C GLY A 203 -2.48 -3.77 -6.57
N PHE A 204 -2.50 -4.08 -7.89
CA PHE A 204 -2.33 -5.44 -8.40
C PHE A 204 -0.90 -5.97 -8.30
N GLY A 205 0.08 -5.08 -8.14
CA GLY A 205 1.49 -5.41 -8.03
C GLY A 205 2.22 -5.62 -9.36
N PHE A 206 3.53 -5.40 -9.33
CA PHE A 206 4.37 -5.41 -10.53
C PHE A 206 4.35 -6.74 -11.32
N PRO A 207 4.28 -7.95 -10.70
CA PRO A 207 4.21 -9.20 -11.45
C PRO A 207 2.93 -9.31 -12.29
N VAL A 208 1.78 -8.89 -11.74
CA VAL A 208 0.50 -8.92 -12.46
C VAL A 208 0.49 -7.88 -13.58
N LEU A 209 0.98 -6.66 -13.32
CA LEU A 209 1.11 -5.61 -14.33
C LEU A 209 2.06 -6.03 -15.47
N ALA A 210 3.16 -6.71 -15.15
CA ALA A 210 4.07 -7.25 -16.17
C ALA A 210 3.38 -8.31 -17.02
N GLU A 211 2.64 -9.25 -16.41
CA GLU A 211 1.87 -10.26 -17.15
C GLU A 211 0.78 -9.61 -18.03
N MET A 212 0.07 -8.59 -17.51
CA MET A 212 -0.91 -7.83 -18.29
C MET A 212 -0.27 -7.14 -19.51
N ARG A 213 0.86 -6.44 -19.28
CA ARG A 213 1.62 -5.78 -20.36
C ARG A 213 2.05 -6.77 -21.44
N ASP A 214 2.60 -7.92 -21.03
CA ASP A 214 3.14 -8.89 -21.99
C ASP A 214 2.01 -9.58 -22.78
N ARG A 215 0.87 -9.86 -22.15
CA ARG A 215 -0.34 -10.33 -22.84
C ARG A 215 -0.91 -9.30 -23.82
N LEU A 216 -0.93 -8.02 -23.42
CA LEU A 216 -1.38 -6.94 -24.29
C LEU A 216 -0.47 -6.80 -25.52
N LYS A 217 0.86 -6.86 -25.34
CA LYS A 217 1.82 -6.86 -26.45
C LYS A 217 1.58 -8.02 -27.43
N LEU A 218 1.36 -9.24 -26.93
CA LEU A 218 1.07 -10.38 -27.78
C LEU A 218 -0.22 -10.20 -28.59
N ARG A 219 -1.27 -9.63 -27.97
CA ARG A 219 -2.51 -9.29 -28.69
C ARG A 219 -2.29 -8.25 -29.78
N ILE A 220 -1.53 -7.20 -29.47
CA ILE A 220 -1.20 -6.15 -30.46
C ILE A 220 -0.38 -6.75 -31.60
N TYR A 221 0.63 -7.58 -31.34
CA TYR A 221 1.42 -8.24 -32.38
C TYR A 221 0.57 -9.15 -33.25
N ALA A 222 -0.36 -9.90 -32.67
CA ALA A 222 -1.30 -10.72 -33.41
C ALA A 222 -2.23 -9.88 -34.30
N LEU A 223 -2.71 -8.72 -33.82
CA LEU A 223 -3.53 -7.79 -34.61
C LEU A 223 -2.76 -7.13 -35.75
N VAL A 224 -1.46 -6.88 -35.59
CA VAL A 224 -0.59 -6.26 -36.62
C VAL A 224 0.01 -7.34 -37.56
N GLY A 225 -0.32 -8.62 -37.36
CA GLY A 225 0.19 -9.73 -38.20
C GLY A 225 1.68 -10.02 -37.98
N ARG A 226 2.26 -9.59 -36.86
CA ARG A 226 3.67 -9.86 -36.52
C ARG A 226 3.77 -11.08 -35.63
N ALA A 227 4.71 -11.99 -35.95
CA ALA A 227 5.08 -13.05 -35.04
C ALA A 227 5.77 -12.46 -33.80
N ALA A 228 5.37 -12.92 -32.60
CA ALA A 228 6.08 -12.54 -31.37
C ALA A 228 7.30 -13.48 -31.19
N ASP A 229 8.43 -12.92 -30.79
CA ASP A 229 9.67 -13.68 -30.52
C ASP A 229 9.56 -14.57 -29.27
N TYR A 230 8.42 -14.56 -28.57
CA TYR A 230 8.15 -15.36 -27.37
C TYR A 230 6.71 -15.80 -27.28
N SER A 231 6.49 -16.97 -26.68
CA SER A 231 5.17 -17.50 -26.37
C SER A 231 4.90 -17.41 -24.87
N MET A 232 3.67 -17.05 -24.50
CA MET A 232 3.20 -17.12 -23.13
C MET A 232 2.19 -18.28 -22.97
N PRO A 233 2.09 -18.87 -21.76
CA PRO A 233 1.01 -19.80 -21.47
C PRO A 233 -0.35 -19.16 -21.77
N SER A 234 -1.27 -19.91 -22.36
CA SER A 234 -2.62 -19.42 -22.69
C SER A 234 -3.39 -18.95 -21.44
N GLN A 235 -3.17 -19.62 -20.30
CA GLN A 235 -3.81 -19.28 -19.04
C GLN A 235 -2.97 -18.28 -18.23
N TRP A 236 -3.68 -17.42 -17.48
CA TRP A 236 -3.08 -16.55 -16.49
C TRP A 236 -2.41 -17.35 -15.37
N SER A 237 -1.33 -16.82 -14.80
CA SER A 237 -0.72 -17.42 -13.62
C SER A 237 -1.74 -17.52 -12.47
N LEU A 238 -1.59 -18.51 -11.59
CA LEU A 238 -2.48 -18.67 -10.43
C LEU A 238 -2.50 -17.41 -9.57
N ASN A 239 -1.32 -16.80 -9.36
CA ASN A 239 -1.19 -15.56 -8.60
C ASN A 239 -2.00 -14.41 -9.23
N SER A 240 -1.87 -14.18 -10.54
CA SER A 240 -2.62 -13.13 -11.23
C SER A 240 -4.12 -13.36 -11.19
N ARG A 241 -4.56 -14.62 -11.35
CA ARG A 241 -5.99 -14.97 -11.23
C ARG A 241 -6.53 -14.68 -9.84
N ILE A 242 -5.85 -15.11 -8.78
CA ILE A 242 -6.24 -14.82 -7.39
C ILE A 242 -6.36 -13.32 -7.19
N ILE A 243 -5.33 -12.55 -7.56
CA ILE A 243 -5.28 -11.11 -7.32
C ILE A 243 -6.40 -10.38 -8.08
N LEU A 244 -6.57 -10.67 -9.39
CA LEU A 244 -7.57 -9.99 -10.22
C LEU A 244 -9.01 -10.28 -9.75
N TYR A 245 -9.35 -11.56 -9.53
CA TYR A 245 -10.69 -11.92 -9.07
C TYR A 245 -11.00 -11.40 -7.67
N SER A 246 -10.07 -11.58 -6.72
CA SER A 246 -10.30 -11.12 -5.34
C SER A 246 -10.34 -9.60 -5.24
N SER A 247 -9.53 -8.88 -6.02
CA SER A 247 -9.58 -7.41 -6.07
C SER A 247 -10.91 -6.90 -6.62
N LEU A 248 -11.43 -7.54 -7.67
CA LEU A 248 -12.73 -7.18 -8.25
C LEU A 248 -13.87 -7.47 -7.27
N VAL A 249 -13.86 -8.63 -6.63
CA VAL A 249 -14.86 -9.02 -5.63
C VAL A 249 -14.87 -8.05 -4.45
N LEU A 250 -13.69 -7.73 -3.88
CA LEU A 250 -13.59 -6.76 -2.79
C LEU A 250 -14.04 -5.36 -3.20
N LEU A 251 -13.71 -4.93 -4.43
CA LEU A 251 -14.15 -3.63 -4.95
C LEU A 251 -15.67 -3.56 -5.04
N ILE A 252 -16.31 -4.58 -5.59
CA ILE A 252 -17.76 -4.61 -5.78
C ILE A 252 -18.48 -4.72 -4.42
N ILE A 253 -18.08 -5.65 -3.57
CA ILE A 253 -18.70 -5.85 -2.25
C ILE A 253 -18.54 -4.61 -1.39
N GLY A 254 -17.34 -4.01 -1.35
CA GLY A 254 -17.09 -2.78 -0.61
C GLY A 254 -17.92 -1.60 -1.13
N ALA A 255 -17.98 -1.43 -2.47
CA ALA A 255 -18.78 -0.36 -3.06
C ALA A 255 -20.28 -0.51 -2.77
N ILE A 256 -20.83 -1.71 -2.86
CA ILE A 256 -22.22 -1.99 -2.51
C ILE A 256 -22.45 -1.73 -1.00
N GLY A 257 -21.55 -2.21 -0.14
CA GLY A 257 -21.66 -1.99 1.32
C GLY A 257 -21.68 -0.50 1.68
N ILE A 258 -20.74 0.29 1.13
CA ILE A 258 -20.67 1.74 1.35
C ILE A 258 -21.89 2.43 0.74
N ALA A 259 -22.30 2.08 -0.47
CA ALA A 259 -23.48 2.65 -1.10
C ALA A 259 -24.74 2.41 -0.26
N VAL A 260 -24.96 1.18 0.21
CA VAL A 260 -26.15 0.83 1.01
C VAL A 260 -26.15 1.56 2.35
N SER A 261 -25.02 1.64 3.04
CA SER A 261 -24.96 2.28 4.36
C SER A 261 -25.01 3.81 4.28
N GLU A 262 -24.39 4.44 3.28
CA GLU A 262 -24.25 5.90 3.19
C GLU A 262 -25.24 6.59 2.23
N TRP A 263 -26.07 5.85 1.49
CA TRP A 263 -26.93 6.39 0.42
C TRP A 263 -27.77 7.58 0.81
N TYR A 264 -28.28 7.55 2.06
CA TYR A 264 -29.15 8.59 2.63
C TYR A 264 -28.44 9.45 3.66
N ASN A 265 -27.15 9.24 3.94
CA ASN A 265 -26.42 10.07 4.88
C ASN A 265 -26.21 11.49 4.31
N PRO A 266 -26.85 12.54 4.86
CA PRO A 266 -26.79 13.88 4.29
C PRO A 266 -25.41 14.52 4.35
N ARG A 267 -24.52 14.00 5.21
CA ARG A 267 -23.14 14.50 5.36
C ARG A 267 -22.15 13.84 4.40
N THR A 268 -22.57 12.77 3.70
CA THR A 268 -21.74 12.02 2.78
C THR A 268 -22.42 11.86 1.42
N LEU A 269 -22.86 10.67 1.06
CA LEU A 269 -23.48 10.39 -0.24
C LEU A 269 -24.83 11.06 -0.43
N GLY A 270 -25.60 11.29 0.64
CA GLY A 270 -26.98 11.79 0.56
C GLY A 270 -27.12 13.08 -0.24
N ALA A 271 -26.14 13.97 -0.17
CA ALA A 271 -26.11 15.26 -0.88
C ALA A 271 -25.71 15.16 -2.35
N MET A 272 -25.26 13.99 -2.83
CA MET A 272 -24.73 13.79 -4.20
C MET A 272 -25.80 13.28 -5.16
N ASP A 273 -25.60 13.52 -6.46
CA ASP A 273 -26.41 12.92 -7.52
C ASP A 273 -26.21 11.38 -7.60
N PRO A 274 -27.20 10.61 -8.09
CA PRO A 274 -27.11 9.14 -8.13
C PRO A 274 -25.84 8.59 -8.82
N LEU A 275 -25.39 9.21 -9.90
CA LEU A 275 -24.17 8.81 -10.59
C LEU A 275 -22.93 9.08 -9.74
N GLN A 276 -22.88 10.25 -9.10
CA GLN A 276 -21.80 10.61 -8.19
C GLN A 276 -21.76 9.68 -6.97
N LYS A 277 -22.90 9.28 -6.41
CA LYS A 277 -22.98 8.29 -5.33
C LYS A 277 -22.33 6.97 -5.72
N ILE A 278 -22.61 6.46 -6.91
CA ILE A 278 -22.04 5.19 -7.40
C ILE A 278 -20.52 5.31 -7.56
N ILE A 279 -20.05 6.39 -8.20
CA ILE A 279 -18.61 6.60 -8.46
C ILE A 279 -17.87 6.82 -7.14
N SER A 280 -18.39 7.64 -6.24
CA SER A 280 -17.80 7.88 -4.92
C SER A 280 -17.79 6.62 -4.05
N SER A 281 -18.81 5.76 -4.14
CA SER A 281 -18.81 4.46 -3.46
C SER A 281 -17.76 3.49 -4.02
N LEU A 282 -17.58 3.46 -5.34
CA LEU A 282 -16.50 2.67 -5.98
C LEU A 282 -15.12 3.21 -5.56
N PHE A 283 -14.96 4.52 -5.53
CA PHE A 283 -13.74 5.17 -5.09
C PHE A 283 -13.47 4.85 -3.61
N ALA A 284 -14.44 5.08 -2.73
CA ALA A 284 -14.35 4.80 -1.30
C ALA A 284 -14.13 3.30 -0.98
N SER A 285 -14.50 2.39 -1.86
CA SER A 285 -14.18 0.96 -1.74
C SER A 285 -12.76 0.61 -2.20
N SER A 286 -12.21 1.34 -3.17
CA SER A 286 -10.86 1.08 -3.68
C SER A 286 -9.77 1.67 -2.78
N MET A 287 -9.98 2.87 -2.24
CA MET A 287 -8.99 3.63 -1.50
C MET A 287 -8.56 3.00 -0.17
N PRO A 288 -9.42 2.32 0.60
CA PRO A 288 -9.02 1.60 1.82
C PRO A 288 -7.97 0.51 1.59
N ARG A 289 -7.79 0.05 0.34
CA ARG A 289 -6.75 -0.93 0.01
C ARG A 289 -5.39 -0.28 -0.23
N SER A 290 -5.01 0.65 0.66
CA SER A 290 -3.69 1.28 0.76
C SER A 290 -3.47 2.55 -0.07
N THR A 291 -4.52 3.26 -0.53
CA THR A 291 -4.33 4.52 -1.28
C THR A 291 -4.69 5.77 -0.48
N GLY A 292 -5.70 5.70 0.39
CA GLY A 292 -6.05 6.74 1.35
C GLY A 292 -6.62 8.05 0.80
N LEU A 293 -6.83 8.19 -0.51
CA LEU A 293 -7.49 9.35 -1.09
C LEU A 293 -9.00 9.32 -0.79
N GLN A 294 -9.62 10.51 -0.65
CA GLN A 294 -11.02 10.62 -0.25
C GLN A 294 -11.81 11.46 -1.24
N THR A 295 -13.01 10.99 -1.59
CA THR A 295 -14.07 11.75 -2.28
C THR A 295 -15.26 12.02 -1.39
N ILE A 296 -15.27 11.41 -0.20
CA ILE A 296 -16.30 11.51 0.83
C ILE A 296 -15.57 11.70 2.15
N ASP A 297 -16.06 12.56 3.01
CA ASP A 297 -15.50 12.75 4.35
C ASP A 297 -15.68 11.47 5.19
N THR A 298 -14.57 10.81 5.47
CA THR A 298 -14.57 9.57 6.27
C THR A 298 -15.05 9.83 7.70
N GLY A 299 -14.72 10.98 8.29
CA GLY A 299 -15.17 11.35 9.64
C GLY A 299 -16.69 11.58 9.76
N ALA A 300 -17.36 11.86 8.64
CA ALA A 300 -18.80 12.06 8.58
C ALA A 300 -19.62 10.79 8.28
N MET A 301 -18.95 9.66 8.02
CA MET A 301 -19.61 8.37 7.78
C MET A 301 -20.18 7.77 9.06
N TYR A 302 -21.13 6.84 8.90
CA TYR A 302 -21.64 6.07 10.05
C TYR A 302 -20.57 5.12 10.59
N THR A 303 -20.58 4.85 11.89
CA THR A 303 -19.65 3.93 12.56
C THR A 303 -19.73 2.51 11.98
N SER A 304 -20.90 2.08 11.52
CA SER A 304 -21.07 0.81 10.81
C SER A 304 -20.30 0.76 9.49
N THR A 305 -20.18 1.90 8.81
CA THR A 305 -19.40 2.03 7.57
C THR A 305 -17.90 1.97 7.88
N TRP A 306 -17.47 2.59 8.99
CA TRP A 306 -16.07 2.49 9.45
C TRP A 306 -15.65 1.04 9.65
N LEU A 307 -16.47 0.22 10.32
CA LEU A 307 -16.18 -1.20 10.50
C LEU A 307 -16.04 -1.94 9.16
N GLY A 308 -16.87 -1.62 8.18
CA GLY A 308 -16.74 -2.16 6.82
C GLY A 308 -15.44 -1.74 6.13
N ILE A 309 -15.05 -0.48 6.29
CA ILE A 309 -13.80 0.07 5.78
C ILE A 309 -12.60 -0.56 6.50
N ASP A 310 -12.67 -0.79 7.82
CA ASP A 310 -11.62 -1.48 8.59
C ASP A 310 -11.31 -2.87 8.03
N ILE A 311 -12.34 -3.62 7.64
CA ILE A 311 -12.16 -4.94 6.99
C ILE A 311 -11.46 -4.79 5.63
N LEU A 312 -11.82 -3.76 4.84
CA LEU A 312 -11.15 -3.49 3.57
C LEU A 312 -9.70 -3.02 3.77
N MET A 313 -9.41 -2.21 4.78
CA MET A 313 -8.07 -1.75 5.15
C MET A 313 -7.19 -2.90 5.65
N PHE A 314 -7.77 -3.83 6.40
CA PHE A 314 -7.08 -5.03 6.87
C PHE A 314 -6.61 -5.91 5.71
N ILE A 315 -7.39 -5.98 4.60
CA ILE A 315 -7.03 -6.70 3.38
C ILE A 315 -6.45 -5.69 2.37
N GLY A 316 -5.17 -5.41 2.49
CA GLY A 316 -4.45 -4.49 1.60
C GLY A 316 -4.32 -5.00 0.15
N GLY A 317 -3.38 -4.43 -0.61
CA GLY A 317 -3.15 -4.81 -2.01
C GLY A 317 -2.42 -6.15 -2.19
N ALA A 318 -1.97 -6.40 -3.41
CA ALA A 318 -1.24 -7.61 -3.75
C ALA A 318 0.20 -7.64 -3.22
N SER A 319 0.78 -8.82 -3.15
CA SER A 319 2.23 -8.97 -2.92
C SER A 319 3.02 -8.31 -4.05
N ALA A 320 4.16 -7.71 -3.73
CA ALA A 320 4.98 -6.96 -4.68
C ALA A 320 4.25 -5.77 -5.35
N SER A 321 3.25 -5.19 -4.68
CA SER A 321 2.63 -3.90 -5.02
C SER A 321 3.23 -2.75 -4.22
N THR A 322 2.76 -1.55 -4.49
CA THR A 322 3.04 -0.36 -3.68
C THR A 322 2.29 -0.37 -2.34
N ALA A 323 1.23 -1.17 -2.21
CA ALA A 323 0.39 -1.30 -1.01
C ALA A 323 1.12 -1.94 0.18
N GLY A 324 0.73 -1.59 1.41
CA GLY A 324 1.16 -2.24 2.65
C GLY A 324 0.15 -3.27 3.20
N GLY A 325 0.15 -3.49 4.51
CA GLY A 325 -0.81 -4.35 5.19
C GLY A 325 -0.73 -5.84 4.87
N ILE A 326 -1.79 -6.59 5.25
CA ILE A 326 -1.97 -8.00 4.89
C ILE A 326 -2.33 -8.09 3.42
N LYS A 327 -1.60 -8.92 2.69
CA LYS A 327 -1.77 -9.02 1.24
C LYS A 327 -3.00 -9.83 0.87
N ILE A 328 -3.68 -9.45 -0.22
CA ILE A 328 -4.83 -10.18 -0.78
C ILE A 328 -4.55 -11.69 -0.89
N GLY A 329 -3.36 -12.06 -1.38
CA GLY A 329 -2.97 -13.47 -1.48
C GLY A 329 -2.98 -14.19 -0.14
N THR A 330 -2.54 -13.53 0.94
CA THR A 330 -2.59 -14.08 2.31
C THR A 330 -4.03 -14.27 2.78
N ALA A 331 -4.90 -13.28 2.58
CA ALA A 331 -6.31 -13.36 2.94
C ALA A 331 -7.02 -14.50 2.20
N VAL A 332 -6.77 -14.64 0.90
CA VAL A 332 -7.34 -15.73 0.08
C VAL A 332 -6.84 -17.09 0.55
N VAL A 333 -5.56 -17.24 0.86
CA VAL A 333 -5.02 -18.51 1.39
C VAL A 333 -5.72 -18.88 2.70
N LEU A 334 -5.95 -17.94 3.60
CA LEU A 334 -6.68 -18.19 4.85
C LEU A 334 -8.13 -18.61 4.59
N LEU A 335 -8.84 -17.93 3.70
CA LEU A 335 -10.20 -18.32 3.32
C LEU A 335 -10.25 -19.74 2.75
N TYR A 336 -9.27 -20.11 1.92
CA TYR A 336 -9.18 -21.47 1.40
C TYR A 336 -8.81 -22.50 2.48
N ILE A 337 -8.00 -22.17 3.48
CA ILE A 337 -7.72 -23.05 4.63
C ILE A 337 -9.03 -23.33 5.38
N VAL A 338 -9.77 -22.27 5.73
CA VAL A 338 -11.08 -22.43 6.43
C VAL A 338 -12.06 -23.22 5.58
N TYR A 339 -12.16 -22.89 4.29
CA TYR A 339 -13.07 -23.59 3.38
C TYR A 339 -12.78 -25.09 3.24
N THR A 340 -11.49 -25.48 3.10
CA THR A 340 -11.09 -26.87 2.99
C THR A 340 -11.24 -27.63 4.29
N GLU A 341 -11.02 -26.99 5.44
CA GLU A 341 -11.24 -27.57 6.76
C GLU A 341 -12.73 -27.88 7.00
N ILE A 342 -13.63 -26.92 6.68
CA ILE A 342 -15.09 -27.12 6.76
C ILE A 342 -15.54 -28.28 5.85
N ARG A 343 -14.89 -28.46 4.69
CA ARG A 343 -15.19 -29.58 3.78
C ARG A 343 -14.55 -30.92 4.16
N GLY A 344 -13.68 -30.95 5.15
CA GLY A 344 -12.93 -32.14 5.53
C GLY A 344 -11.92 -32.60 4.45
N GLU A 345 -11.45 -31.68 3.59
CA GLU A 345 -10.46 -32.00 2.57
C GLU A 345 -9.07 -32.14 3.20
N SER A 346 -8.30 -33.14 2.77
CA SER A 346 -6.96 -33.43 3.32
C SER A 346 -5.87 -32.44 2.87
N ALA A 347 -6.17 -31.57 1.90
CA ALA A 347 -5.21 -30.62 1.33
C ALA A 347 -5.91 -29.35 0.83
N VAL A 348 -5.25 -28.20 1.04
CA VAL A 348 -5.74 -26.92 0.54
C VAL A 348 -5.46 -26.82 -0.95
N ASN A 349 -6.52 -26.78 -1.74
CA ASN A 349 -6.47 -26.68 -3.20
C ASN A 349 -7.09 -25.35 -3.66
N VAL A 350 -6.42 -24.66 -4.59
CA VAL A 350 -6.94 -23.45 -5.25
C VAL A 350 -7.02 -23.71 -6.74
N GLY A 351 -8.23 -23.89 -7.26
CA GLY A 351 -8.45 -24.39 -8.60
C GLY A 351 -7.79 -25.78 -8.76
N ASN A 352 -6.91 -25.92 -9.76
CA ASN A 352 -6.22 -27.18 -10.05
C ASN A 352 -4.81 -27.26 -9.42
N ARG A 353 -4.52 -26.46 -8.39
CA ARG A 353 -3.19 -26.39 -7.76
C ARG A 353 -3.29 -26.57 -6.24
N ARG A 354 -2.45 -27.46 -5.71
CA ARG A 354 -2.31 -27.66 -4.26
C ARG A 354 -1.37 -26.62 -3.65
N LEU A 355 -1.78 -26.00 -2.53
CA LEU A 355 -0.95 -25.06 -1.77
C LEU A 355 -0.01 -25.80 -0.81
N PRO A 356 1.31 -25.47 -0.79
CA PRO A 356 2.25 -26.07 0.15
C PRO A 356 1.90 -25.73 1.60
N ARG A 357 2.14 -26.66 2.53
CA ARG A 357 1.92 -26.43 3.98
C ARG A 357 2.76 -25.26 4.54
N SER A 358 3.95 -25.03 3.98
CA SER A 358 4.79 -23.89 4.36
C SER A 358 4.11 -22.54 4.10
N MET A 359 3.42 -22.39 2.96
CA MET A 359 2.67 -21.18 2.61
C MET A 359 1.47 -20.98 3.54
N GLN A 360 0.75 -22.06 3.91
CA GLN A 360 -0.35 -22.00 4.86
C GLN A 360 0.12 -21.52 6.25
N ARG A 361 1.21 -22.10 6.78
CA ARG A 361 1.79 -21.67 8.07
C ARG A 361 2.27 -20.22 8.00
N GLN A 362 2.87 -19.80 6.88
CA GLN A 362 3.31 -18.42 6.69
C GLN A 362 2.12 -17.45 6.72
N ALA A 363 1.01 -17.77 6.06
CA ALA A 363 -0.19 -16.95 6.07
C ALA A 363 -0.78 -16.80 7.47
N LEU A 364 -0.90 -17.91 8.23
CA LEU A 364 -1.34 -17.88 9.64
C LEU A 364 -0.41 -17.02 10.51
N THR A 365 0.91 -17.19 10.37
CA THR A 365 1.89 -16.41 11.14
C THR A 365 1.76 -14.91 10.86
N ILE A 366 1.61 -14.51 9.58
CA ILE A 366 1.45 -13.11 9.21
C ILE A 366 0.23 -12.49 9.90
N VAL A 367 -0.93 -13.15 9.80
CA VAL A 367 -2.18 -12.61 10.34
C VAL A 367 -2.17 -12.59 11.86
N THR A 368 -1.65 -13.64 12.51
CA THR A 368 -1.54 -13.68 13.98
C THR A 368 -0.64 -12.56 14.50
N LEU A 369 0.53 -12.34 13.88
CA LEU A 369 1.43 -11.24 14.27
C LEU A 369 0.79 -9.87 14.02
N TYR A 370 0.11 -9.72 12.90
CA TYR A 370 -0.56 -8.46 12.56
C TYR A 370 -1.67 -8.13 13.57
N LEU A 371 -2.54 -9.10 13.88
CA LEU A 371 -3.60 -8.95 14.89
C LEU A 371 -3.01 -8.64 16.28
N PHE A 372 -1.97 -9.36 16.70
CA PHE A 372 -1.35 -9.14 17.99
C PHE A 372 -0.80 -7.71 18.13
N VAL A 373 -0.10 -7.22 17.10
CA VAL A 373 0.49 -5.87 17.11
C VAL A 373 -0.60 -4.78 17.06
N THR A 374 -1.62 -4.95 16.20
CA THR A 374 -2.71 -3.96 16.08
C THR A 374 -3.57 -3.90 17.34
N ILE A 375 -3.98 -5.04 17.89
CA ILE A 375 -4.75 -5.09 19.15
C ILE A 375 -3.93 -4.52 20.32
N GLY A 376 -2.65 -4.85 20.40
CA GLY A 376 -1.75 -4.30 21.42
C GLY A 376 -1.61 -2.77 21.31
N ALA A 377 -1.54 -2.24 20.11
CA ALA A 377 -1.48 -0.79 19.87
C ALA A 377 -2.80 -0.08 20.24
N ILE A 378 -3.95 -0.64 19.85
CA ILE A 378 -5.27 -0.11 20.22
C ILE A 378 -5.39 -0.06 21.75
N PHE A 379 -5.05 -1.17 22.44
CA PHE A 379 -5.08 -1.26 23.89
C PHE A 379 -4.21 -0.16 24.52
N LEU A 380 -2.97 0.01 24.06
CA LEU A 380 -2.06 1.03 24.58
C LEU A 380 -2.61 2.45 24.39
N LEU A 381 -3.11 2.77 23.18
CA LEU A 381 -3.67 4.08 22.87
C LEU A 381 -4.94 4.36 23.67
N ARG A 382 -5.78 3.35 23.91
CA ARG A 382 -7.01 3.52 24.69
C ARG A 382 -6.74 3.88 26.16
N PHE A 383 -5.59 3.45 26.72
CA PHE A 383 -5.16 3.85 28.06
C PHE A 383 -4.56 5.26 28.12
N THR A 384 -3.99 5.73 27.00
CA THR A 384 -3.19 6.96 26.98
C THR A 384 -3.90 8.13 26.30
N THR A 385 -5.08 7.89 25.71
CA THR A 385 -5.88 8.90 25.00
C THR A 385 -7.36 8.80 25.37
N ASN A 386 -8.11 9.87 25.10
CA ASN A 386 -9.57 9.95 25.37
C ASN A 386 -10.43 9.62 24.15
N PHE A 387 -9.85 9.23 23.01
CA PHE A 387 -10.60 8.89 21.81
C PHE A 387 -11.43 7.61 22.00
N THR A 388 -12.49 7.49 21.23
CA THR A 388 -13.37 6.30 21.25
C THR A 388 -12.64 5.07 20.71
N LEU A 389 -13.16 3.88 21.01
CA LEU A 389 -12.58 2.63 20.51
C LEU A 389 -12.64 2.55 18.98
N ASP A 390 -13.76 3.01 18.39
CA ASP A 390 -13.98 2.96 16.94
C ASP A 390 -12.99 3.87 16.19
N GLU A 391 -12.77 5.09 16.70
CA GLU A 391 -11.77 6.01 16.16
C GLU A 391 -10.35 5.43 16.23
N LEU A 392 -9.96 4.89 17.39
CA LEU A 392 -8.64 4.28 17.57
C LEU A 392 -8.45 3.02 16.72
N LEU A 393 -9.50 2.19 16.58
CA LEU A 393 -9.49 1.02 15.73
C LEU A 393 -9.20 1.43 14.27
N PHE A 394 -9.92 2.42 13.78
CA PHE A 394 -9.77 2.94 12.43
C PHE A 394 -8.35 3.48 12.16
N GLU A 395 -7.84 4.35 13.04
CA GLU A 395 -6.50 4.95 12.91
C GLU A 395 -5.38 3.90 12.97
N VAL A 396 -5.47 2.95 13.91
CA VAL A 396 -4.45 1.90 14.08
C VAL A 396 -4.46 0.94 12.90
N ILE A 397 -5.62 0.53 12.39
CA ILE A 397 -5.73 -0.32 11.21
C ILE A 397 -5.23 0.44 9.97
N SER A 398 -5.59 1.71 9.82
CA SER A 398 -5.12 2.58 8.75
C SER A 398 -3.59 2.72 8.75
N ALA A 399 -2.99 2.99 9.92
CA ALA A 399 -1.53 3.08 10.07
C ALA A 399 -0.84 1.74 9.79
N ALA A 400 -1.30 0.65 10.41
CA ALA A 400 -0.72 -0.68 10.22
C ALA A 400 -0.96 -1.23 8.79
N GLY A 401 -2.10 -0.90 8.17
CA GLY A 401 -2.41 -1.21 6.76
C GLY A 401 -1.67 -0.31 5.76
N THR A 402 -1.02 0.77 6.23
CA THR A 402 -0.47 1.86 5.39
C THR A 402 -1.51 2.38 4.40
N VAL A 403 -2.69 2.76 4.90
CA VAL A 403 -3.85 3.14 4.09
C VAL A 403 -3.97 4.65 3.92
N GLY A 404 -3.89 5.40 5.02
CA GLY A 404 -3.95 6.86 5.01
C GLY A 404 -5.33 7.48 5.24
N LEU A 405 -6.38 6.67 5.39
CA LEU A 405 -7.68 7.15 5.80
C LEU A 405 -7.69 7.46 7.30
N SER A 406 -8.37 8.52 7.69
CA SER A 406 -8.54 8.95 9.07
C SER A 406 -10.00 9.33 9.34
N THR A 407 -10.43 9.15 10.55
CA THR A 407 -11.70 9.70 11.06
C THR A 407 -11.61 11.19 11.40
N GLY A 408 -10.41 11.78 11.25
CA GLY A 408 -10.12 13.19 11.54
C GLY A 408 -9.35 13.40 12.84
N ILE A 409 -9.09 12.36 13.64
CA ILE A 409 -8.41 12.49 14.94
C ILE A 409 -6.88 12.60 14.83
N THR A 410 -6.27 12.31 13.67
CA THR A 410 -4.81 12.26 13.50
C THR A 410 -4.09 13.54 13.93
N PRO A 411 -4.56 14.77 13.60
CA PRO A 411 -3.93 16.01 14.05
C PRO A 411 -3.92 16.20 15.57
N ASP A 412 -4.98 15.72 16.25
CA ASP A 412 -5.22 15.90 17.68
C ASP A 412 -4.52 14.83 18.55
N LEU A 413 -3.81 13.91 17.93
CA LEU A 413 -3.08 12.86 18.64
C LEU A 413 -1.90 13.42 19.43
N PRO A 414 -1.68 12.96 20.67
CA PRO A 414 -0.48 13.32 21.45
C PRO A 414 0.78 12.70 20.83
N ASP A 415 1.93 13.28 21.12
CA ASP A 415 3.22 12.90 20.50
C ASP A 415 3.58 11.43 20.67
N HIS A 416 3.27 10.81 21.81
CA HIS A 416 3.49 9.38 22.01
C HIS A 416 2.62 8.51 21.10
N ALA A 417 1.38 8.95 20.80
CA ALA A 417 0.49 8.27 19.87
C ALA A 417 0.98 8.43 18.42
N LYS A 418 1.43 9.64 18.03
CA LYS A 418 2.07 9.89 16.74
C LYS A 418 3.29 8.99 16.53
N PHE A 419 4.13 8.85 17.56
CA PHE A 419 5.29 7.95 17.51
C PHE A 419 4.89 6.48 17.36
N LEU A 420 3.90 6.00 18.13
CA LEU A 420 3.41 4.62 18.03
C LEU A 420 2.83 4.32 16.65
N LEU A 421 2.00 5.23 16.10
CA LEU A 421 1.46 5.07 14.75
C LEU A 421 2.57 5.09 13.69
N SER A 422 3.62 5.91 13.86
CA SER A 422 4.80 5.89 12.97
C SER A 422 5.49 4.53 12.97
N LEU A 423 5.63 3.88 14.12
CA LEU A 423 6.16 2.51 14.21
C LEU A 423 5.23 1.49 13.53
N LEU A 424 3.91 1.66 13.66
CA LEU A 424 2.93 0.79 12.99
C LEU A 424 2.96 0.96 11.46
N MET A 425 3.09 2.17 10.94
CA MET A 425 3.27 2.42 9.51
C MET A 425 4.52 1.72 8.96
N LEU A 426 5.63 1.80 9.69
CA LEU A 426 6.87 1.11 9.32
C LEU A 426 6.70 -0.42 9.40
N PHE A 427 6.02 -0.94 10.42
CA PHE A 427 5.67 -2.35 10.56
C PHE A 427 4.80 -2.83 9.39
N GLY A 428 3.74 -2.10 9.05
CA GLY A 428 2.85 -2.39 7.93
C GLY A 428 3.57 -2.39 6.59
N ARG A 429 4.49 -1.44 6.39
CA ARG A 429 5.29 -1.34 5.16
C ARG A 429 6.27 -2.47 4.99
N LEU A 430 7.07 -2.77 6.01
CA LEU A 430 8.06 -3.85 5.98
C LEU A 430 7.42 -5.24 5.98
N GLY A 431 6.24 -5.35 6.54
CA GLY A 431 5.51 -6.59 6.73
C GLY A 431 5.94 -7.39 7.96
N PRO A 432 5.00 -8.11 8.60
CA PRO A 432 5.23 -8.78 9.88
C PRO A 432 6.40 -9.77 9.87
N ILE A 433 6.59 -10.52 8.79
CA ILE A 433 7.68 -11.51 8.68
C ILE A 433 9.06 -10.84 8.60
N VAL A 434 9.18 -9.73 7.85
CA VAL A 434 10.44 -9.01 7.72
C VAL A 434 10.84 -8.43 9.07
N VAL A 435 9.88 -7.83 9.81
CA VAL A 435 10.11 -7.30 11.15
C VAL A 435 10.52 -8.42 12.10
N ALA A 436 9.73 -9.52 12.18
CA ALA A 436 10.03 -10.65 13.05
C ALA A 436 11.41 -11.28 12.77
N THR A 437 11.77 -11.45 11.48
CA THR A 437 13.07 -12.01 11.09
C THR A 437 14.23 -11.03 11.27
N SER A 438 13.98 -9.73 11.22
CA SER A 438 14.99 -8.70 11.49
C SER A 438 15.34 -8.63 12.96
N LEU A 439 14.35 -8.83 13.84
CA LEU A 439 14.53 -8.87 15.29
C LEU A 439 15.10 -10.20 15.77
N ALA A 440 14.97 -11.28 15.01
CA ALA A 440 15.49 -12.60 15.38
C ALA A 440 17.02 -12.62 15.37
N LEU A 441 17.62 -12.71 16.57
CA LEU A 441 19.07 -12.66 16.78
C LEU A 441 19.81 -13.95 16.33
N ARG A 442 19.13 -15.09 16.21
CA ARG A 442 19.70 -16.37 15.83
C ARG A 442 18.78 -17.22 14.95
N LYS A 443 19.34 -17.79 13.88
CA LYS A 443 18.72 -18.87 13.09
C LYS A 443 19.28 -20.19 13.57
N THR A 444 18.65 -20.84 14.52
CA THR A 444 18.94 -22.22 14.90
C THR A 444 18.23 -23.18 13.95
N LYS A 445 18.98 -23.90 13.11
CA LYS A 445 18.48 -25.08 12.42
C LYS A 445 18.58 -26.27 13.35
N ARG A 446 17.43 -26.76 13.84
CA ARG A 446 17.39 -28.06 14.51
C ARG A 446 17.43 -29.17 13.46
N HIS A 447 18.28 -30.15 13.69
CA HIS A 447 18.46 -31.32 12.82
C HIS A 447 17.68 -32.55 13.30
N TYR A 448 16.83 -32.39 14.30
CA TYR A 448 15.98 -33.43 14.86
C TYR A 448 14.54 -32.93 15.07
N GLU A 449 13.58 -33.84 15.04
CA GLU A 449 12.17 -33.58 15.36
C GLU A 449 11.84 -34.23 16.71
N PHE A 450 10.99 -33.58 17.49
CA PHE A 450 10.44 -34.18 18.72
C PHE A 450 9.33 -35.19 18.40
N PRO A 451 9.04 -36.17 19.30
CA PRO A 451 7.88 -37.03 19.17
C PRO A 451 6.60 -36.22 18.96
N LYS A 452 5.69 -36.77 18.15
CA LYS A 452 4.41 -36.14 17.88
C LYS A 452 3.43 -36.42 19.00
N GLU A 453 2.91 -35.35 19.60
CA GLU A 453 1.82 -35.42 20.58
C GLU A 453 0.66 -34.57 20.04
N ARG A 454 -0.57 -34.98 20.35
CA ARG A 454 -1.79 -34.30 19.84
C ARG A 454 -2.54 -33.72 21.04
N PRO A 455 -2.36 -32.41 21.35
CA PRO A 455 -3.22 -31.75 22.34
C PRO A 455 -4.65 -31.67 21.79
N LEU A 456 -5.64 -31.67 22.70
CA LEU A 456 -7.03 -31.45 22.35
C LEU A 456 -7.17 -30.00 21.84
N ILE A 457 -7.70 -29.85 20.63
CA ILE A 457 -8.07 -28.57 20.02
C ILE A 457 -9.59 -28.57 19.93
N GLY A 458 -10.24 -27.53 20.51
CA GLY A 458 -11.69 -27.41 20.63
C GLY A 458 -12.45 -27.40 19.30
#